data_4b3fb28f006b1622e40d4d102b451034
#
_entry.id   4b3fb28f006b1622e40d4d102b451034
#
_cell.length_a   1.000
_cell.length_b   1.000
_cell.length_c   1.000
_cell.angle_alpha   90.00
_cell.angle_beta   90.00
_cell.angle_gamma   90.00
#
_symmetry.space_group_name_H-M   'P 1'
#
loop_
_entity.id
_entity.type
_entity.pdbx_description
1 polymer ?
#
loop_
_entity_poly.entity_id
_entity_poly.type
_entity_poly.pdbx_seq_one_letter_code
_entity_poly.pdbx_strand_id
1 'polypeptide(L)' 'MLLGLREKKREQGKTEDIRRAMEQWQEAERYFKSVYDTDLVDYAVFEMEAARRKYMLLLKRYAEERKYRE' A
#
# COMPACT_ATOMS: atom_id res chain seq x y z
N MET A 1 1.71 22.08 14.29
CA MET A 1 0.55 21.46 14.81
C MET A 1 0.42 20.04 14.39
N LEU A 2 -0.37 19.81 13.38
CA LEU A 2 -0.53 18.45 12.88
C LEU A 2 0.76 17.88 12.35
N LEU A 3 1.62 18.72 11.86
CA LEU A 3 2.90 18.27 11.33
C LEU A 3 3.75 17.62 12.40
N GLY A 4 3.72 18.16 13.59
CA GLY A 4 4.51 17.59 14.67
C GLY A 4 4.05 16.20 15.04
N LEU A 5 2.73 16.02 15.06
CA LEU A 5 2.18 14.73 15.38
C LEU A 5 2.56 13.69 14.33
N ARG A 6 2.55 14.11 13.07
CA ARG A 6 2.90 13.23 12.00
C ARG A 6 4.33 12.74 12.13
N GLU A 7 5.21 13.64 12.47
CA GLU A 7 6.61 13.29 12.56
C GLU A 7 6.87 12.31 13.69
N LYS A 8 6.15 12.46 14.78
CA LYS A 8 6.33 11.55 15.90
C LYS A 8 5.97 10.12 15.53
N LYS A 9 4.95 9.98 14.71
CA LYS A 9 4.48 8.66 14.33
C LYS A 9 5.18 8.10 13.12
N ARG A 10 6.14 8.83 12.60
CA ARG A 10 6.72 8.47 11.33
C ARG A 10 7.35 7.09 11.31
N GLU A 11 8.13 6.77 12.34
CA GLU A 11 8.83 5.50 12.36
C GLU A 11 7.88 4.33 12.48
N GLN A 12 6.91 4.45 13.36
CA GLN A 12 5.90 3.42 13.48
C GLN A 12 4.99 3.42 12.27
N GLY A 13 4.78 4.61 11.71
CA GLY A 13 3.89 4.76 10.58
C GLY A 13 4.32 4.01 9.35
N LYS A 14 5.62 3.86 9.15
CA LYS A 14 6.11 3.19 7.95
C LYS A 14 5.71 1.72 7.92
N THR A 15 5.90 1.03 9.01
CA THR A 15 5.51 -0.37 9.09
C THR A 15 4.00 -0.50 8.95
N GLU A 16 3.28 0.42 9.59
CA GLU A 16 1.84 0.39 9.51
C GLU A 16 1.35 0.65 8.09
N ASP A 17 2.01 1.57 7.40
CA ASP A 17 1.65 1.87 6.02
C ASP A 17 1.85 0.66 5.13
N ILE A 18 2.93 -0.06 5.34
CA ILE A 18 3.22 -1.26 4.56
C ILE A 18 2.14 -2.32 4.82
N ARG A 19 1.78 -2.50 6.07
CA ARG A 19 0.75 -3.47 6.43
C ARG A 19 -0.58 -3.12 5.79
N ARG A 20 -0.94 -1.84 5.83
CA ARG A 20 -2.18 -1.39 5.23
C ARG A 20 -2.17 -1.57 3.72
N ALA A 21 -1.03 -1.28 3.11
CA ALA A 21 -0.93 -1.45 1.66
C ALA A 21 -1.08 -2.92 1.29
N MET A 22 -0.53 -3.81 2.09
CA MET A 22 -0.71 -5.23 1.87
C MET A 22 -2.18 -5.62 1.96
N GLU A 23 -2.86 -5.11 2.97
CA GLU A 23 -4.27 -5.41 3.14
C GLU A 23 -5.10 -4.87 1.98
N GLN A 24 -4.75 -3.67 1.52
CA GLN A 24 -5.46 -3.08 0.38
C GLN A 24 -5.27 -3.92 -0.87
N TRP A 25 -4.07 -4.43 -1.08
CA TRP A 25 -3.80 -5.28 -2.21
C TRP A 25 -4.62 -6.56 -2.12
N GLN A 26 -4.65 -7.17 -0.96
CA GLN A 26 -5.43 -8.40 -0.76
C GLN A 26 -6.92 -8.15 -0.97
N GLU A 27 -7.42 -7.03 -0.50
CA GLU A 27 -8.82 -6.69 -0.72
C GLU A 27 -9.12 -6.47 -2.18
N ALA A 28 -8.23 -5.78 -2.88
CA ALA A 28 -8.42 -5.54 -4.30
C ALA A 28 -8.41 -6.85 -5.07
N GLU A 29 -7.58 -7.78 -4.65
CA GLU A 29 -7.51 -9.09 -5.27
C GLU A 29 -8.81 -9.86 -5.06
N ARG A 30 -9.34 -9.81 -3.85
CA ARG A 30 -10.60 -10.48 -3.56
C ARG A 30 -11.75 -9.87 -4.37
N TYR A 31 -11.75 -8.56 -4.47
CA TYR A 31 -12.77 -7.88 -5.26
C TYR A 31 -12.68 -8.32 -6.71
N PHE A 32 -11.49 -8.36 -7.26
CA PHE A 32 -11.27 -8.78 -8.64
C PHE A 32 -11.83 -10.17 -8.88
N LYS A 33 -11.63 -11.07 -7.95
CA LYS A 33 -12.07 -12.45 -8.12
C LYS A 33 -13.58 -12.59 -8.06
N SER A 34 -14.29 -11.64 -7.48
CA SER A 34 -15.73 -11.74 -7.32
C SER A 34 -16.51 -10.88 -8.28
N VAL A 35 -15.84 -10.16 -9.18
CA VAL A 35 -16.51 -9.26 -10.10
C VAL A 35 -16.94 -9.98 -11.36
N TYR A 36 -18.17 -9.70 -11.78
CA TYR A 36 -18.70 -10.30 -13.01
C TYR A 36 -18.90 -9.28 -14.13
N ASP A 37 -19.14 -8.04 -13.77
CA ASP A 37 -19.40 -6.98 -14.74
C ASP A 37 -18.12 -6.64 -15.49
N THR A 38 -18.20 -6.67 -16.82
CA THR A 38 -17.01 -6.43 -17.64
C THR A 38 -16.38 -5.08 -17.35
N ASP A 39 -17.22 -4.05 -17.20
CA ASP A 39 -16.70 -2.71 -16.92
C ASP A 39 -16.01 -2.67 -15.56
N LEU A 40 -16.58 -3.37 -14.59
CA LEU A 40 -16.00 -3.41 -13.26
C LEU A 40 -14.73 -4.26 -13.21
N VAL A 41 -14.60 -5.22 -14.12
CA VAL A 41 -13.38 -6.00 -14.18
C VAL A 41 -12.18 -5.12 -14.50
N ASP A 42 -12.35 -4.22 -15.47
CA ASP A 42 -11.27 -3.29 -15.80
C ASP A 42 -10.89 -2.43 -14.62
N TYR A 43 -11.90 -1.92 -13.93
CA TYR A 43 -11.66 -1.12 -12.74
C TYR A 43 -10.95 -1.93 -11.66
N ALA A 44 -11.39 -3.17 -11.48
CA ALA A 44 -10.80 -4.03 -10.45
C ALA A 44 -9.34 -4.34 -10.75
N VAL A 45 -9.01 -4.56 -12.03
CA VAL A 45 -7.63 -4.79 -12.42
C VAL A 45 -6.79 -3.55 -12.13
N PHE A 46 -7.32 -2.39 -12.45
CA PHE A 46 -6.61 -1.14 -12.20
C PHE A 46 -6.34 -0.95 -10.72
N GLU A 47 -7.34 -1.21 -9.90
CA GLU A 47 -7.18 -1.07 -8.45
C GLU A 47 -6.17 -2.06 -7.90
N MET A 48 -6.23 -3.28 -8.40
CA MET A 48 -5.31 -4.31 -7.94
C MET A 48 -3.87 -3.96 -8.28
N GLU A 49 -3.65 -3.49 -9.51
CA GLU A 49 -2.32 -3.10 -9.93
C GLU A 49 -1.82 -1.88 -9.16
N ALA A 50 -2.70 -0.92 -8.91
CA ALA A 50 -2.31 0.26 -8.15
C ALA A 50 -1.93 -0.11 -6.73
N ALA A 51 -2.70 -1.00 -6.11
CA ALA A 51 -2.42 -1.41 -4.74
C ALA A 51 -1.12 -2.19 -4.67
N ARG A 52 -0.87 -3.05 -5.66
CA ARG A 52 0.37 -3.81 -5.69
C ARG A 52 1.57 -2.88 -5.82
N ARG A 53 1.47 -1.89 -6.71
CA ARG A 53 2.57 -0.95 -6.91
C ARG A 53 2.84 -0.13 -5.66
N LYS A 54 1.78 0.28 -4.98
CA LYS A 54 1.94 1.04 -3.76
C LYS A 54 2.68 0.22 -2.72
N TYR A 55 2.29 -1.04 -2.57
CA TYR A 55 2.91 -1.92 -1.61
C TYR A 55 4.40 -2.11 -1.92
N MET A 56 4.71 -2.38 -3.17
CA MET A 56 6.09 -2.60 -3.57
C MET A 56 6.94 -1.36 -3.37
N LEU A 57 6.36 -0.20 -3.67
CA LEU A 57 7.08 1.05 -3.52
C LEU A 57 7.39 1.35 -2.06
N LEU A 58 6.42 1.09 -1.19
CA LEU A 58 6.63 1.30 0.23
C LEU A 58 7.71 0.36 0.79
N LEU A 59 7.69 -0.87 0.34
CA LEU A 59 8.73 -1.82 0.73
C LEU A 59 10.11 -1.34 0.31
N LYS A 60 10.20 -0.87 -0.91
CA LYS A 60 11.47 -0.41 -1.44
C LYS A 60 11.99 0.77 -0.64
N ARG A 61 11.13 1.72 -0.33
CA ARG A 61 11.53 2.88 0.44
C ARG A 61 11.97 2.51 1.84
N TYR A 62 11.24 1.59 2.44
CA TYR A 62 11.59 1.15 3.78
C TYR A 62 12.95 0.48 3.79
N ALA A 63 13.21 -0.35 2.81
CA ALA A 63 14.51 -1.02 2.72
C ALA A 63 15.64 -0.03 2.49
N GLU A 64 15.40 0.97 1.65
CA GLU A 64 16.41 1.97 1.38
C GLU A 64 16.75 2.77 2.62
N GLU A 65 15.74 3.13 3.41
CA GLU A 65 15.98 3.90 4.60
C GLU A 65 16.75 3.11 5.64
N ARG A 66 16.45 1.85 5.77
CA ARG A 66 17.18 0.99 6.69
C ARG A 66 18.65 0.88 6.27
N LYS A 67 18.87 0.83 4.98
CA LYS A 67 20.21 0.74 4.45
C LYS A 67 21.05 1.94 4.84
N TYR A 68 20.46 3.11 4.77
CA TYR A 68 21.17 4.33 5.09
C TYR A 68 21.46 4.48 6.57
N ARG A 69 20.65 3.88 7.39
CA ARG A 69 20.85 3.98 8.82
C ARG A 69 22.06 3.22 9.29
N GLU A 70 22.42 2.21 8.60
CA GLU A 70 23.60 1.47 8.95
C GLU A 70 24.85 2.19 8.53
#